data_794932d3e2bc76bd3a20cb76b3d74da8
#
_entry.id   794932d3e2bc76bd3a20cb76b3d74da8
#
_cell.length_a   1.000
_cell.length_b   1.000
_cell.length_c   1.000
_cell.angle_alpha   90.00
_cell.angle_beta   90.00
_cell.angle_gamma   90.00
#
_symmetry.space_group_name_H-M   'P 1'
#
loop_
_entity.id
_entity.type
_entity.pdbx_description
1 polymer ?
#
loop_
_entity_poly.entity_id
_entity_poly.type
_entity_poly.pdbx_seq_one_letter_code
_entity_poly.pdbx_strand_id
1 'polypeptide(L)'
;MYLCEVCGKKADKHHIIYSSQGGLDFPLNYKYLCPNHHRGKLGPHKNPQVDLEYKIELQDKLNSLLCKEYYSIQELTSLLSISKSSLKRFLKEMHLYKEGYKSMDIIYLLMGKKIYEREMLEELELELILANF
;
A
#
# COMPACT_ATOMS: atom_id res chain seq x y z
N MET A 1 -16.14 15.40 0.96
CA MET A 1 -16.68 14.34 0.08
C MET A 1 -15.57 13.79 -0.81
N TYR A 2 -15.43 12.48 -0.87
CA TYR A 2 -14.44 11.84 -1.71
C TYR A 2 -15.07 11.35 -3.01
N LEU A 3 -14.32 11.43 -4.10
CA LEU A 3 -14.76 10.96 -5.41
C LEU A 3 -13.91 9.76 -5.85
N CYS A 4 -14.57 8.81 -6.50
CA CYS A 4 -13.94 7.61 -7.01
C CYS A 4 -12.83 7.96 -8.00
N GLU A 5 -11.63 7.42 -7.77
CA GLU A 5 -10.47 7.67 -8.63
C GLU A 5 -10.63 7.03 -10.02
N VAL A 6 -11.57 6.09 -10.18
CA VAL A 6 -11.82 5.41 -11.46
C VAL A 6 -12.92 6.08 -12.27
N CYS A 7 -14.07 6.43 -11.64
CA CYS A 7 -15.24 6.91 -12.37
C CYS A 7 -15.81 8.26 -11.91
N GLY A 8 -15.27 8.86 -10.86
CA GLY A 8 -15.68 10.18 -10.36
C GLY A 8 -16.97 10.20 -9.53
N LYS A 9 -17.61 9.06 -9.28
CA LYS A 9 -18.80 8.99 -8.42
C LYS A 9 -18.40 9.10 -6.96
N LYS A 10 -19.39 9.33 -6.07
CA LYS A 10 -19.15 9.37 -4.63
C LYS A 10 -18.43 8.10 -4.17
N ALA A 11 -17.38 8.27 -3.36
CA ALA A 11 -16.47 7.20 -3.00
C ALA A 11 -16.34 6.99 -1.50
N ASP A 12 -16.00 5.77 -1.14
CA ASP A 12 -15.53 5.35 0.17
C ASP A 12 -14.02 5.29 0.20
N LYS A 13 -13.45 5.35 1.40
CA LYS A 13 -12.01 5.14 1.61
C LYS A 13 -11.72 3.65 1.63
N HIS A 14 -10.82 3.21 0.73
CA HIS A 14 -10.31 1.85 0.70
C HIS A 14 -8.87 1.82 1.20
N HIS A 15 -8.55 0.91 2.11
CA HIS A 15 -7.16 0.67 2.54
C HIS A 15 -6.51 -0.31 1.57
N ILE A 16 -5.44 0.11 0.90
CA ILE A 16 -4.73 -0.72 -0.07
C ILE A 16 -4.10 -1.93 0.63
N ILE A 17 -3.37 -1.69 1.71
CA ILE A 17 -2.92 -2.74 2.63
C ILE A 17 -3.93 -2.77 3.78
N TYR A 18 -4.66 -3.87 3.90
CA TYR A 18 -5.73 -4.01 4.89
C TYR A 18 -5.15 -4.00 6.31
N SER A 19 -5.92 -3.52 7.28
CA SER A 19 -5.50 -3.55 8.68
C SER A 19 -5.20 -4.97 9.15
N SER A 20 -5.94 -5.97 8.65
CA SER A 20 -5.67 -7.39 8.90
C SER A 20 -4.34 -7.88 8.33
N GLN A 21 -3.77 -7.16 7.38
CA GLN A 21 -2.47 -7.42 6.77
C GLN A 21 -1.34 -6.59 7.40
N GLY A 22 -1.64 -5.83 8.46
CA GLY A 22 -0.69 -4.93 9.09
C GLY A 22 -0.68 -3.53 8.50
N GLY A 23 -1.67 -3.16 7.70
CA GLY A 23 -1.77 -1.84 7.09
C GLY A 23 -2.01 -0.73 8.09
N LEU A 24 -1.40 0.43 7.85
CA LEU A 24 -1.56 1.63 8.65
C LEU A 24 -2.52 2.62 8.00
N ASP A 25 -3.09 3.47 8.84
CA ASP A 25 -3.87 4.64 8.41
C ASP A 25 -2.92 5.78 8.05
N PHE A 26 -2.61 5.92 6.79
CA PHE A 26 -1.87 7.08 6.27
C PHE A 26 -2.27 7.34 4.81
N PRO A 27 -2.11 8.58 4.33
CA PRO A 27 -2.71 8.99 3.05
C PRO A 27 -2.38 8.11 1.84
N LEU A 28 -1.14 7.67 1.69
CA LEU A 28 -0.77 6.82 0.55
C LEU A 28 -1.43 5.45 0.57
N ASN A 29 -1.83 4.96 1.75
CA ASN A 29 -2.52 3.68 1.87
C ASN A 29 -4.01 3.77 1.57
N TYR A 30 -4.51 4.96 1.21
CA TYR A 30 -5.92 5.15 0.87
C TYR A 30 -6.11 5.19 -0.64
N LYS A 31 -7.16 4.53 -1.09
CA LYS A 31 -7.69 4.63 -2.44
C LYS A 31 -9.17 4.97 -2.31
N TYR A 32 -9.63 6.00 -2.99
CA TYR A 32 -11.04 6.38 -2.92
C TYR A 32 -11.78 5.75 -4.07
N LEU A 33 -12.76 4.89 -3.75
CA LEU A 33 -13.47 4.07 -4.71
C LEU A 33 -14.96 4.07 -4.43
N CYS A 34 -15.79 4.19 -5.48
CA CYS A 34 -17.23 4.05 -5.34
C CYS A 34 -17.59 2.59 -4.99
N PRO A 35 -18.82 2.31 -4.54
CA PRO A 35 -19.18 0.94 -4.17
C PRO A 35 -18.89 -0.10 -5.26
N ASN A 36 -19.12 0.23 -6.52
CA ASN A 36 -18.87 -0.69 -7.64
C ASN A 36 -17.37 -0.97 -7.84
N HIS A 37 -16.54 0.07 -7.78
CA HIS A 37 -15.08 -0.06 -7.94
C HIS A 37 -14.36 -0.44 -6.65
N HIS A 38 -15.06 -0.50 -5.54
CA HIS A 38 -14.53 -0.94 -4.25
C HIS A 38 -14.86 -2.42 -3.99
N ARG A 39 -16.15 -2.71 -3.82
CA ARG A 39 -16.62 -4.05 -3.45
C ARG A 39 -17.30 -4.80 -4.59
N GLY A 40 -17.54 -4.14 -5.73
CA GLY A 40 -18.12 -4.76 -6.92
C GLY A 40 -17.10 -5.61 -7.68
N LYS A 41 -17.53 -6.16 -8.80
CA LYS A 41 -16.72 -7.07 -9.64
C LYS A 41 -15.43 -6.43 -10.15
N LEU A 42 -15.42 -5.11 -10.33
CA LEU A 42 -14.28 -4.36 -10.83
C LEU A 42 -13.39 -3.84 -9.70
N GLY A 43 -13.72 -4.14 -8.46
CA GLY A 43 -13.02 -3.65 -7.30
C GLY A 43 -12.06 -4.66 -6.67
N PRO A 44 -11.13 -4.17 -5.82
CA PRO A 44 -10.08 -5.01 -5.25
C PRO A 44 -10.59 -6.11 -4.32
N HIS A 45 -11.77 -5.95 -3.70
CA HIS A 45 -12.32 -6.97 -2.81
C HIS A 45 -12.78 -8.24 -3.55
N LYS A 46 -13.15 -8.11 -4.82
CA LYS A 46 -13.62 -9.23 -5.63
C LYS A 46 -12.71 -9.58 -6.80
N ASN A 47 -11.79 -8.68 -7.15
CA ASN A 47 -10.89 -8.88 -8.27
C ASN A 47 -9.45 -8.89 -7.77
N PRO A 48 -8.82 -10.07 -7.64
CA PRO A 48 -7.43 -10.17 -7.14
C PRO A 48 -6.41 -9.41 -7.97
N GLN A 49 -6.63 -9.30 -9.27
CA GLN A 49 -5.74 -8.55 -10.17
C GLN A 49 -5.77 -7.06 -9.85
N VAL A 50 -6.96 -6.50 -9.63
CA VAL A 50 -7.11 -5.08 -9.26
C VAL A 50 -6.47 -4.81 -7.89
N ASP A 51 -6.69 -5.68 -6.92
CA ASP A 51 -6.07 -5.58 -5.59
C ASP A 51 -4.55 -5.57 -5.71
N LEU A 52 -3.99 -6.48 -6.48
CA LEU A 52 -2.55 -6.59 -6.68
C LEU A 52 -1.97 -5.36 -7.42
N GLU A 53 -2.67 -4.85 -8.43
CA GLU A 53 -2.29 -3.62 -9.14
C GLU A 53 -2.18 -2.43 -8.20
N TYR A 54 -3.14 -2.25 -7.30
CA TYR A 54 -3.13 -1.17 -6.33
C TYR A 54 -1.98 -1.32 -5.32
N LYS A 55 -1.68 -2.53 -4.91
CA LYS A 55 -0.54 -2.80 -4.01
C LYS A 55 0.80 -2.51 -4.66
N ILE A 56 0.99 -2.91 -5.90
CA ILE A 56 2.20 -2.60 -6.67
C ILE A 56 2.34 -1.09 -6.87
N GLU A 57 1.24 -0.39 -7.20
CA GLU A 57 1.22 1.06 -7.34
C GLU A 57 1.65 1.76 -6.04
N LEU A 58 1.12 1.30 -4.90
CA LEU A 58 1.52 1.84 -3.59
C LEU A 58 3.00 1.62 -3.33
N GLN A 59 3.50 0.41 -3.60
CA GLN A 59 4.91 0.09 -3.39
C GLN A 59 5.82 0.98 -4.26
N ASP A 60 5.45 1.21 -5.52
CA ASP A 60 6.17 2.10 -6.42
C ASP A 60 6.19 3.54 -5.89
N LYS A 61 5.07 4.02 -5.37
CA LYS A 61 4.97 5.35 -4.76
C LYS A 61 5.87 5.46 -3.52
N LEU A 62 5.89 4.44 -2.68
CA LEU A 62 6.75 4.40 -1.50
C LEU A 62 8.23 4.37 -1.89
N ASN A 63 8.60 3.60 -2.89
CA ASN A 63 9.97 3.56 -3.40
C ASN A 63 10.41 4.92 -3.93
N SER A 64 9.53 5.64 -4.60
CA SER A 64 9.81 6.99 -5.10
C SER A 64 9.91 8.02 -3.99
N LEU A 65 9.04 7.93 -3.00
CA LEU A 65 9.00 8.86 -1.87
C LEU A 65 10.19 8.66 -0.92
N LEU A 66 10.50 7.41 -0.61
CA LEU A 66 11.59 7.03 0.30
C LEU A 66 12.82 6.60 -0.50
N CYS A 67 13.34 7.53 -1.31
CA CYS A 67 14.44 7.25 -2.23
C CYS A 67 15.84 7.28 -1.59
N LYS A 68 15.96 7.83 -0.37
CA LYS A 68 17.21 7.75 0.40
C LYS A 68 17.33 6.39 1.07
N GLU A 69 18.55 5.98 1.41
CA GLU A 69 18.78 4.70 2.07
C GLU A 69 18.29 4.69 3.52
N TYR A 70 18.41 5.82 4.23
CA TYR A 70 18.04 5.94 5.65
C TYR A 70 17.20 7.19 5.93
N TYR A 71 16.31 7.08 6.92
CA TYR A 71 15.43 8.16 7.35
C TYR A 71 15.31 8.23 8.86
N SER A 72 15.26 9.45 9.40
CA SER A 72 14.89 9.68 10.80
C SER A 72 13.38 9.59 10.98
N ILE A 73 12.93 9.42 12.24
CA ILE A 73 11.49 9.45 12.56
C ILE A 73 10.87 10.78 12.12
N GLN A 74 11.57 11.89 12.31
CA GLN A 74 11.07 13.22 11.94
C GLN A 74 10.85 13.35 10.43
N GLU A 75 11.78 12.85 9.64
CA GLU A 75 11.62 12.80 8.18
C GLU A 75 10.42 11.94 7.79
N LEU A 76 10.27 10.78 8.41
CA LEU A 76 9.17 9.85 8.12
C LEU A 76 7.80 10.43 8.49
N THR A 77 7.67 11.11 9.65
CA THR A 77 6.42 11.77 10.03
C THR A 77 6.00 12.79 8.98
N SER A 78 6.95 13.56 8.49
CA SER A 78 6.70 14.58 7.46
C SER A 78 6.33 13.96 6.12
N LEU A 79 7.11 12.99 5.65
CA LEU A 79 6.91 12.38 4.33
C LEU A 79 5.67 11.50 4.25
N LEU A 80 5.39 10.73 5.30
CA LEU A 80 4.29 9.76 5.31
C LEU A 80 2.99 10.32 5.90
N SER A 81 3.06 11.48 6.53
CA SER A 81 1.91 12.07 7.26
C SER A 81 1.37 11.11 8.33
N ILE A 82 2.27 10.48 9.06
CA ILE A 82 1.97 9.61 10.20
C ILE A 82 2.48 10.29 11.46
N SER A 83 1.70 10.25 12.54
CA SER A 83 2.13 10.86 13.80
C SER A 83 3.38 10.17 14.35
N LYS A 84 4.20 10.94 15.07
CA LYS A 84 5.43 10.42 15.69
C LYS A 84 5.15 9.23 16.62
N SER A 85 4.08 9.32 17.43
CA SER A 85 3.71 8.24 18.36
C SER A 85 3.31 6.96 17.62
N SER A 86 2.55 7.09 16.53
CA SER A 86 2.15 5.94 15.71
C SER A 86 3.36 5.31 15.03
N LEU A 87 4.26 6.13 14.48
CA LEU A 87 5.49 5.63 13.87
C LEU A 87 6.40 4.92 14.85
N LYS A 88 6.57 5.48 16.05
CA LYS A 88 7.40 4.84 17.08
C LYS A 88 6.87 3.44 17.45
N ARG A 89 5.56 3.29 17.59
CA ARG A 89 4.94 1.99 17.85
C ARG A 89 5.13 1.03 16.69
N PHE A 90 4.93 1.53 15.46
CA PHE A 90 5.02 0.76 14.23
C PHE A 90 6.43 0.26 13.96
N LEU A 91 7.44 1.10 14.22
CA LEU A 91 8.85 0.80 14.00
C LEU A 91 9.56 0.18 15.22
N LYS A 92 8.81 -0.10 16.28
CA LYS A 92 9.37 -0.55 17.56
C LYS A 92 10.32 -1.74 17.43
N GLU A 93 10.01 -2.68 16.56
CA GLU A 93 10.80 -3.90 16.37
C GLU A 93 11.78 -3.81 15.21
N MET A 94 11.79 -2.68 14.50
CA MET A 94 12.72 -2.46 13.40
C MET A 94 14.09 -2.05 13.90
N HIS A 95 15.13 -2.50 13.23
CA HIS A 95 16.48 -2.12 13.54
C HIS A 95 16.70 -0.63 13.24
N LEU A 96 17.24 0.09 14.23
CA LEU A 96 17.64 1.49 14.07
C LEU A 96 19.15 1.52 13.85
N TYR A 97 19.56 1.82 12.65
CA TYR A 97 20.95 1.98 12.30
C TYR A 97 21.47 3.34 12.77
N LYS A 98 22.77 3.55 12.76
CA LYS A 98 23.37 4.82 13.11
C LYS A 98 22.83 5.97 12.25
N GLU A 99 22.58 5.71 10.97
CA GLU A 99 22.10 6.67 9.98
C GLU A 99 20.59 6.88 10.04
N GLY A 100 19.86 6.03 10.75
CA GLY A 100 18.40 6.06 10.84
C GLY A 100 17.77 4.72 10.53
N TYR A 101 16.48 4.74 10.21
CA TYR A 101 15.76 3.56 9.75
C TYR A 101 16.00 3.34 8.25
N LYS A 102 16.25 2.11 7.85
CA LYS A 102 16.52 1.76 6.46
C LYS A 102 15.22 1.80 5.65
N SER A 103 15.24 2.50 4.53
CA SER A 103 14.05 2.67 3.69
C SER A 103 13.43 1.35 3.24
N MET A 104 14.25 0.37 2.87
CA MET A 104 13.73 -0.96 2.48
C MET A 104 12.95 -1.64 3.61
N ASP A 105 13.44 -1.52 4.85
CA ASP A 105 12.76 -2.08 6.03
C ASP A 105 11.42 -1.38 6.28
N ILE A 106 11.40 -0.06 6.12
CA ILE A 106 10.18 0.75 6.30
C ILE A 106 9.14 0.36 5.26
N ILE A 107 9.53 0.29 3.99
CA ILE A 107 8.61 -0.06 2.90
C ILE A 107 8.07 -1.47 3.08
N TYR A 108 8.93 -2.43 3.39
CA TYR A 108 8.52 -3.80 3.68
C TYR A 108 7.44 -3.85 4.76
N LEU A 109 7.65 -3.11 5.84
CA LEU A 109 6.70 -3.06 6.95
C LEU A 109 5.39 -2.37 6.55
N LEU A 110 5.47 -1.24 5.81
CA LEU A 110 4.29 -0.51 5.32
C LEU A 110 3.46 -1.35 4.34
N MET A 111 4.11 -2.25 3.60
CA MET A 111 3.44 -3.16 2.68
C MET A 111 2.91 -4.45 3.35
N GLY A 112 2.85 -4.47 4.68
CA GLY A 112 2.33 -5.61 5.42
C GLY A 112 3.28 -6.80 5.47
N LYS A 113 4.59 -6.53 5.49
CA LYS A 113 5.67 -7.52 5.51
C LYS A 113 5.67 -8.40 4.26
N LYS A 114 5.47 -7.76 3.12
CA LYS A 114 5.47 -8.44 1.82
C LYS A 114 6.13 -7.54 0.77
N ILE A 115 6.82 -8.16 -0.17
CA ILE A 115 7.37 -7.49 -1.35
C ILE A 115 6.52 -7.91 -2.55
N TYR A 116 6.07 -6.92 -3.33
CA TYR A 116 5.28 -7.15 -4.53
C TYR A 116 6.11 -6.93 -5.77
N GLU A 117 5.97 -7.81 -6.76
CA GLU A 117 6.69 -7.74 -8.02
C GLU A 117 5.70 -7.79 -9.18
N ARG A 118 6.05 -7.15 -10.32
CA ARG A 118 5.18 -7.10 -11.50
C ARG A 118 4.93 -8.48 -12.09
N GLU A 119 5.88 -9.39 -11.94
CA GLU A 119 5.75 -10.78 -12.37
C GLU A 119 4.57 -11.48 -11.70
N MET A 120 4.19 -11.06 -10.50
CA MET A 120 3.01 -11.60 -9.81
C MET A 120 1.72 -11.31 -10.56
N LEU A 121 1.63 -10.16 -11.24
CA LEU A 121 0.48 -9.81 -12.10
C LEU A 121 0.40 -10.74 -13.31
N GLU A 122 1.53 -10.99 -13.94
CA GLU A 122 1.61 -11.89 -15.10
C GLU A 122 1.21 -13.32 -14.71
N GLU A 123 1.72 -13.79 -13.58
CA GLU A 123 1.39 -15.11 -13.04
C GLU A 123 -0.11 -15.23 -12.73
N LEU A 124 -0.68 -14.20 -12.09
CA LEU A 124 -2.11 -14.18 -11.76
C LEU A 124 -2.98 -14.14 -13.02
N GLU A 125 -2.61 -13.33 -14.02
CA GLU A 125 -3.28 -13.29 -15.32
C GLU A 125 -3.30 -14.67 -15.97
N LEU A 126 -2.15 -15.34 -16.00
CA LEU A 126 -2.03 -16.68 -16.56
C LEU A 126 -2.91 -17.69 -15.83
N GLU A 127 -2.90 -17.65 -14.50
CA GLU A 127 -3.78 -18.53 -13.68
C GLU A 127 -5.25 -18.30 -14.00
N LEU A 128 -5.69 -17.05 -14.15
CA LEU A 128 -7.07 -16.71 -14.47
C LEU A 128 -7.46 -17.17 -15.89
N ILE A 129 -6.54 -17.05 -16.85
CA ILE A 129 -6.76 -17.55 -18.22
C ILE A 129 -6.87 -19.06 -18.21
N LEU A 130 -5.96 -19.77 -17.53
CA LEU A 130 -5.96 -21.23 -17.45
C LEU A 130 -7.20 -21.78 -16.73
N ALA A 131 -7.71 -21.08 -15.74
CA ALA A 131 -8.90 -21.47 -15.01
C ALA A 131 -10.19 -21.44 -15.86
N ASN A 132 -10.17 -20.71 -16.99
CA ASN A 132 -11.31 -20.57 -17.90
C ASN A 132 -11.28 -21.53 -19.10
N PHE A 133 -10.27 -22.40 -19.15
CA PHE A 133 -10.20 -23.43 -20.19
C PHE A 133 -10.92 -24.70 -19.76
#